data_86bc29e09cec148b33f78794853c5433
#
_entry.id   86bc29e09cec148b33f78794853c5433
#
_cell.length_a   1.000
_cell.length_b   1.000
_cell.length_c   1.000
_cell.angle_alpha   90.00
_cell.angle_beta   90.00
_cell.angle_gamma   90.00
#
_symmetry.space_group_name_H-M   'P 1'
#
loop_
_entity.id
_entity.type
_entity.pdbx_description
1 polymer ?
#
loop_
_entity_poly.entity_id
_entity_poly.type
_entity_poly.pdbx_seq_one_letter_code
_entity_poly.pdbx_strand_id
1 'polypeptide(L)'
;MFKWPNKQEKKPKLIEEVHNIFKKSTDFLCYHSTEAVSPYWIYYQKSLVDSKKLHEMILPYLQYYPTEKAKDIKKIIPIEGIIITDNIDEIKEKVMTGFVMVQLSKKDRNCALIRAELHETRSVTVPEVEFSVLGPKEAFVESLDTNLNLIRKRLPIEQLRVKEVTVGKLSKTRIAVLYVDHIVDKENVQTVLQRLSDIEFDHINDSTYVSQMMADNHSSPFPQLLGSERPDRVVSILVEGKVAIIADGSPQAMIGPTTLVEFFSSFEDYYLNWYISSFFRLIRFFSVTFSLLVTPLYVAVLSYHYELIPRDLMSTLITSRREVPLPPILEAVFLELTIELLREAGARLPTKVGQTIGIVGGIVIGTASVEAGLTSNVLLIMVALAALASFTTPIYSMGNTIRLIRFPFLLFAELWGLLGIVLCFSFMLTHLLRLTSLGRPYLEPMYPLRLNDLKDSLVRFPFSTLSKRPVFTGDKNRSRFNQKQAQEKKDIDE
;
A
#
# COMPACT_ATOMS: atom_id res chain seq x y z
N MET A 1 -53.63 -3.20 34.73
CA MET A 1 -53.18 -4.11 33.68
C MET A 1 -53.25 -3.37 32.34
N PHE A 2 -52.24 -2.53 32.04
CA PHE A 2 -52.18 -1.73 30.81
C PHE A 2 -51.38 -2.51 29.77
N LYS A 3 -52.04 -2.97 28.69
CA LYS A 3 -51.42 -3.54 27.51
C LYS A 3 -50.85 -2.40 26.66
N TRP A 4 -49.53 -2.35 26.50
CA TRP A 4 -48.89 -1.54 25.51
C TRP A 4 -49.19 -2.11 24.11
N PRO A 5 -49.53 -1.26 23.13
CA PRO A 5 -49.70 -1.74 21.75
C PRO A 5 -48.34 -2.14 21.19
N ASN A 6 -48.22 -3.39 20.73
CA ASN A 6 -47.10 -3.89 19.98
C ASN A 6 -46.90 -2.99 18.75
N LYS A 7 -45.86 -2.13 18.74
CA LYS A 7 -45.36 -1.49 17.56
C LYS A 7 -44.81 -2.60 16.69
N GLN A 8 -45.59 -3.08 15.73
CA GLN A 8 -45.08 -3.83 14.60
C GLN A 8 -44.09 -2.93 13.90
N GLU A 9 -42.80 -3.17 14.09
CA GLU A 9 -41.72 -2.64 13.24
C GLU A 9 -42.08 -3.02 11.80
N LYS A 10 -42.49 -2.04 11.00
CA LYS A 10 -42.66 -2.22 9.56
C LYS A 10 -41.33 -2.64 9.03
N LYS A 11 -41.21 -3.92 8.64
CA LYS A 11 -40.01 -4.40 7.92
C LYS A 11 -39.75 -3.44 6.77
N PRO A 12 -38.54 -2.90 6.64
CA PRO A 12 -38.21 -1.97 5.58
C PRO A 12 -38.49 -2.64 4.23
N LYS A 13 -38.89 -1.86 3.23
CA LYS A 13 -39.13 -2.35 1.89
C LYS A 13 -37.77 -2.75 1.28
N LEU A 14 -37.73 -3.78 0.48
CA LEU A 14 -36.54 -4.33 -0.14
C LEU A 14 -35.61 -3.25 -0.76
N ILE A 15 -36.18 -2.27 -1.46
CA ILE A 15 -35.46 -1.15 -2.07
C ILE A 15 -34.79 -0.26 -1.02
N GLU A 16 -35.52 0.08 0.06
CA GLU A 16 -34.98 0.94 1.11
C GLU A 16 -33.81 0.29 1.85
N GLU A 17 -33.87 -1.04 1.99
CA GLU A 17 -32.81 -1.81 2.62
C GLU A 17 -31.54 -1.85 1.76
N VAL A 18 -31.65 -2.21 0.47
CA VAL A 18 -30.54 -2.20 -0.48
C VAL A 18 -29.97 -0.78 -0.65
N HIS A 19 -30.85 0.21 -0.81
CA HIS A 19 -30.42 1.59 -0.94
C HIS A 19 -29.67 2.09 0.30
N ASN A 20 -30.14 1.81 1.52
CA ASN A 20 -29.51 2.24 2.76
C ASN A 20 -28.14 1.59 2.98
N ILE A 21 -27.98 0.34 2.54
CA ILE A 21 -26.72 -0.39 2.65
C ILE A 21 -25.65 0.22 1.73
N PHE A 22 -25.99 0.47 0.47
CA PHE A 22 -25.02 0.87 -0.55
C PHE A 22 -24.90 2.39 -0.74
N LYS A 23 -25.85 3.20 -0.34
CA LYS A 23 -25.86 4.67 -0.47
C LYS A 23 -24.60 5.36 0.07
N LYS A 24 -23.90 4.73 1.01
CA LYS A 24 -22.67 5.26 1.61
C LYS A 24 -21.45 5.22 0.67
N SER A 25 -21.57 4.53 -0.47
CA SER A 25 -20.52 4.39 -1.46
C SER A 25 -20.86 5.19 -2.70
N THR A 26 -19.93 6.01 -3.21
CA THR A 26 -20.17 6.91 -4.36
C THR A 26 -20.22 6.17 -5.69
N ASP A 27 -19.67 4.97 -5.76
CA ASP A 27 -19.71 4.10 -6.94
C ASP A 27 -20.98 3.26 -7.06
N PHE A 28 -21.91 3.37 -6.10
CA PHE A 28 -23.22 2.76 -6.19
C PHE A 28 -24.22 3.70 -6.85
N LEU A 29 -24.79 3.29 -7.95
CA LEU A 29 -25.78 4.04 -8.72
C LEU A 29 -27.18 3.45 -8.53
N CYS A 30 -28.12 4.38 -8.34
CA CYS A 30 -29.55 4.10 -8.29
C CYS A 30 -30.24 5.08 -9.26
N TYR A 31 -30.91 4.55 -10.25
CA TYR A 31 -31.63 5.33 -11.26
C TYR A 31 -33.07 4.87 -11.38
N HIS A 32 -34.01 5.82 -11.51
CA HIS A 32 -35.43 5.56 -11.76
C HIS A 32 -35.78 6.07 -13.16
N SER A 33 -36.13 5.18 -14.07
CA SER A 33 -36.63 5.55 -15.39
C SER A 33 -38.16 5.67 -15.35
N THR A 34 -38.65 6.86 -15.60
CA THR A 34 -40.09 7.17 -15.73
C THR A 34 -40.55 7.30 -17.18
N GLU A 35 -39.59 7.47 -18.10
CA GLU A 35 -39.86 7.67 -19.53
C GLU A 35 -39.92 6.35 -20.30
N ALA A 36 -39.59 5.22 -19.67
CA ALA A 36 -39.72 3.88 -20.26
C ALA A 36 -41.18 3.50 -20.38
N VAL A 37 -41.49 2.58 -21.31
CA VAL A 37 -42.83 2.01 -21.50
C VAL A 37 -43.38 1.43 -20.18
N SER A 38 -42.51 0.82 -19.40
CA SER A 38 -42.79 0.40 -18.02
C SER A 38 -41.77 1.02 -17.08
N PRO A 39 -42.15 1.88 -16.10
CA PRO A 39 -41.22 2.48 -15.16
C PRO A 39 -40.45 1.40 -14.37
N TYR A 40 -39.14 1.62 -14.21
CA TYR A 40 -38.28 0.69 -13.47
C TYR A 40 -37.22 1.42 -12.62
N TRP A 41 -36.75 0.73 -11.60
CA TRP A 41 -35.59 1.09 -10.81
C TRP A 41 -34.43 0.19 -11.18
N ILE A 42 -33.22 0.78 -11.35
CA ILE A 42 -32.00 0.06 -11.62
C ILE A 42 -30.96 0.40 -10.56
N TYR A 43 -30.25 -0.62 -10.08
CA TYR A 43 -29.23 -0.49 -9.04
C TYR A 43 -28.01 -1.30 -9.45
N TYR A 44 -26.84 -0.69 -9.37
CA TYR A 44 -25.59 -1.37 -9.70
C TYR A 44 -24.36 -0.65 -9.13
N GLN A 45 -23.27 -1.39 -9.03
CA GLN A 45 -21.94 -0.84 -8.72
C GLN A 45 -21.26 -0.44 -10.02
N LYS A 46 -20.98 0.86 -10.20
CA LYS A 46 -20.36 1.40 -11.42
C LYS A 46 -19.03 0.73 -11.75
N SER A 47 -18.21 0.48 -10.71
CA SER A 47 -16.88 -0.12 -10.84
C SER A 47 -16.88 -1.62 -11.20
N LEU A 48 -18.02 -2.31 -11.10
CA LEU A 48 -18.15 -3.75 -11.35
C LEU A 48 -18.93 -4.10 -12.62
N VAL A 49 -19.68 -3.13 -13.18
CA VAL A 49 -20.59 -3.36 -14.29
C VAL A 49 -19.99 -2.86 -15.61
N ASP A 50 -20.07 -3.68 -16.64
CA ASP A 50 -19.69 -3.31 -18.00
C ASP A 50 -20.69 -2.30 -18.59
N SER A 51 -20.22 -1.07 -18.78
CA SER A 51 -21.03 0.02 -19.32
C SER A 51 -21.57 -0.28 -20.71
N LYS A 52 -20.86 -1.01 -21.58
CA LYS A 52 -21.35 -1.40 -22.90
C LYS A 52 -22.52 -2.38 -22.80
N LYS A 53 -22.37 -3.44 -22.01
CA LYS A 53 -23.47 -4.38 -21.75
C LYS A 53 -24.69 -3.71 -21.16
N LEU A 54 -24.48 -2.77 -20.24
CA LEU A 54 -25.55 -2.00 -19.62
C LEU A 54 -26.30 -1.17 -20.65
N HIS A 55 -25.59 -0.36 -21.45
CA HIS A 55 -26.20 0.59 -22.38
C HIS A 55 -26.68 -0.04 -23.69
N GLU A 56 -26.06 -1.11 -24.15
CA GLU A 56 -26.40 -1.75 -25.43
C GLU A 56 -27.33 -2.94 -25.25
N MET A 57 -27.24 -3.68 -24.14
CA MET A 57 -27.95 -4.96 -23.98
C MET A 57 -28.99 -4.99 -22.85
N ILE A 58 -28.99 -4.00 -21.93
CA ILE A 58 -29.93 -4.00 -20.82
C ILE A 58 -30.91 -2.84 -20.93
N LEU A 59 -30.39 -1.58 -20.93
CA LEU A 59 -31.24 -0.40 -20.93
C LEU A 59 -32.19 -0.28 -22.12
N PRO A 60 -31.79 -0.54 -23.38
CA PRO A 60 -32.71 -0.45 -24.51
C PRO A 60 -33.90 -1.41 -24.41
N TYR A 61 -33.64 -2.63 -23.94
CA TYR A 61 -34.72 -3.62 -23.79
C TYR A 61 -35.69 -3.25 -22.66
N LEU A 62 -35.21 -2.69 -21.57
CA LEU A 62 -36.05 -2.18 -20.48
C LEU A 62 -36.82 -0.92 -20.87
N GLN A 63 -36.29 -0.12 -21.80
CA GLN A 63 -36.90 1.13 -22.23
C GLN A 63 -38.03 0.94 -23.23
N TYR A 64 -37.86 0.00 -24.19
CA TYR A 64 -38.78 -0.15 -25.35
C TYR A 64 -39.76 -1.27 -25.22
N TYR A 65 -39.54 -2.27 -24.36
CA TYR A 65 -40.44 -3.40 -24.20
C TYR A 65 -41.29 -3.33 -22.92
N PRO A 66 -42.59 -3.58 -23.01
CA PRO A 66 -43.45 -3.57 -21.82
C PRO A 66 -43.10 -4.72 -20.89
N THR A 67 -42.87 -4.39 -19.62
CA THR A 67 -42.54 -5.34 -18.54
C THR A 67 -43.50 -5.15 -17.37
N GLU A 68 -44.38 -6.10 -17.14
CA GLU A 68 -45.30 -6.03 -15.99
C GLU A 68 -44.79 -6.76 -14.78
N LYS A 69 -44.01 -7.82 -14.97
CA LYS A 69 -43.46 -8.66 -13.88
C LYS A 69 -41.96 -8.88 -14.07
N ALA A 70 -41.23 -9.01 -12.96
CA ALA A 70 -39.78 -9.29 -12.99
C ALA A 70 -39.43 -10.54 -13.84
N LYS A 71 -40.35 -11.53 -13.96
CA LYS A 71 -40.18 -12.71 -14.80
C LYS A 71 -40.16 -12.41 -16.29
N ASP A 72 -40.79 -11.34 -16.74
CA ASP A 72 -40.83 -10.96 -18.15
C ASP A 72 -39.47 -10.42 -18.61
N ILE A 73 -38.70 -9.82 -17.73
CA ILE A 73 -37.34 -9.36 -17.97
C ILE A 73 -36.46 -10.51 -18.54
N LYS A 74 -36.65 -11.72 -18.02
CA LYS A 74 -35.92 -12.92 -18.46
C LYS A 74 -36.19 -13.33 -19.93
N LYS A 75 -37.34 -12.94 -20.46
CA LYS A 75 -37.73 -13.24 -21.86
C LYS A 75 -37.27 -12.16 -22.82
N ILE A 76 -37.11 -10.93 -22.34
CA ILE A 76 -36.87 -9.75 -23.17
C ILE A 76 -35.37 -9.48 -23.33
N ILE A 77 -34.61 -9.64 -22.27
CA ILE A 77 -33.17 -9.32 -22.31
C ILE A 77 -32.38 -10.53 -22.80
N PRO A 78 -31.58 -10.40 -23.87
CA PRO A 78 -30.79 -11.47 -24.47
C PRO A 78 -29.51 -11.79 -23.71
N ILE A 79 -29.58 -11.90 -22.39
CA ILE A 79 -28.45 -12.21 -21.50
C ILE A 79 -28.80 -13.47 -20.71
N GLU A 80 -27.89 -14.44 -20.72
CA GLU A 80 -28.03 -15.66 -19.92
C GLU A 80 -27.81 -15.41 -18.42
N GLY A 81 -28.40 -16.26 -17.59
CA GLY A 81 -28.16 -16.22 -16.13
C GLY A 81 -28.93 -15.15 -15.39
N ILE A 82 -30.06 -14.64 -15.91
CA ILE A 82 -30.92 -13.72 -15.16
C ILE A 82 -31.60 -14.48 -14.01
N ILE A 83 -31.38 -13.98 -12.78
CA ILE A 83 -31.90 -14.55 -11.54
C ILE A 83 -33.04 -13.66 -11.06
N ILE A 84 -34.17 -14.29 -10.69
CA ILE A 84 -35.29 -13.56 -10.08
C ILE A 84 -35.42 -14.03 -8.65
N THR A 85 -35.22 -13.10 -7.73
CA THR A 85 -35.17 -13.40 -6.29
C THR A 85 -35.76 -12.28 -5.46
N ASP A 86 -36.20 -12.64 -4.25
CA ASP A 86 -36.59 -11.72 -3.18
C ASP A 86 -35.66 -11.84 -1.97
N ASN A 87 -34.63 -12.68 -2.06
CA ASN A 87 -33.65 -12.87 -1.01
C ASN A 87 -32.62 -11.73 -0.99
N ILE A 88 -32.64 -10.94 0.06
CA ILE A 88 -31.77 -9.76 0.23
C ILE A 88 -30.28 -10.15 0.23
N ASP A 89 -29.91 -11.25 0.85
CA ASP A 89 -28.52 -11.68 0.94
C ASP A 89 -27.98 -12.13 -0.43
N GLU A 90 -28.81 -12.81 -1.23
CA GLU A 90 -28.50 -13.16 -2.62
C GLU A 90 -28.36 -11.89 -3.49
N ILE A 91 -29.25 -10.91 -3.30
CA ILE A 91 -29.18 -9.62 -4.02
C ILE A 91 -27.87 -8.91 -3.70
N LYS A 92 -27.50 -8.82 -2.42
CA LYS A 92 -26.24 -8.19 -1.99
C LYS A 92 -25.03 -8.88 -2.60
N GLU A 93 -24.99 -10.21 -2.53
CA GLU A 93 -23.89 -11.00 -3.09
C GLU A 93 -23.77 -10.77 -4.60
N LYS A 94 -24.86 -10.85 -5.34
CA LYS A 94 -24.84 -10.69 -6.80
C LYS A 94 -24.53 -9.27 -7.25
N VAL A 95 -25.07 -8.25 -6.59
CA VAL A 95 -24.70 -6.84 -6.88
C VAL A 95 -23.21 -6.60 -6.66
N MET A 96 -22.62 -7.21 -5.64
CA MET A 96 -21.18 -7.11 -5.35
C MET A 96 -20.30 -7.95 -6.29
N THR A 97 -20.91 -8.81 -7.13
CA THR A 97 -20.19 -9.54 -8.20
C THR A 97 -20.45 -8.97 -9.59
N GLY A 98 -21.06 -7.78 -9.72
CA GLY A 98 -21.25 -7.11 -11.01
C GLY A 98 -22.59 -7.40 -11.70
N PHE A 99 -23.58 -7.85 -10.93
CA PHE A 99 -24.95 -7.94 -11.44
C PHE A 99 -25.65 -6.59 -11.30
N VAL A 100 -26.51 -6.31 -12.27
CA VAL A 100 -27.43 -5.18 -12.28
C VAL A 100 -28.77 -5.64 -11.71
N MET A 101 -29.22 -4.98 -10.65
CA MET A 101 -30.53 -5.23 -10.08
C MET A 101 -31.58 -4.34 -10.75
N VAL A 102 -32.63 -4.92 -11.24
CA VAL A 102 -33.79 -4.23 -11.83
C VAL A 102 -35.06 -4.56 -11.05
N GLN A 103 -35.85 -3.54 -10.72
CA GLN A 103 -37.11 -3.66 -10.03
C GLN A 103 -38.17 -2.79 -10.71
N LEU A 104 -39.35 -3.34 -11.00
CA LEU A 104 -40.41 -2.65 -11.73
C LEU A 104 -41.30 -1.81 -10.84
N SER A 105 -41.57 -2.24 -9.61
CA SER A 105 -42.39 -1.50 -8.65
C SER A 105 -41.82 -1.52 -7.23
N LYS A 106 -41.93 -0.40 -6.53
CA LYS A 106 -41.59 -0.33 -5.08
C LYS A 106 -42.36 -1.31 -4.20
N LYS A 107 -43.51 -1.84 -4.70
CA LYS A 107 -44.35 -2.79 -3.98
C LYS A 107 -43.91 -4.24 -4.23
N ASP A 108 -43.19 -4.50 -5.33
CA ASP A 108 -42.72 -5.84 -5.65
C ASP A 108 -41.56 -6.23 -4.75
N ARG A 109 -41.65 -7.43 -4.20
CA ARG A 109 -40.52 -8.02 -3.44
C ARG A 109 -39.49 -8.65 -4.37
N ASN A 110 -39.91 -9.12 -5.55
CA ASN A 110 -39.04 -9.75 -6.50
C ASN A 110 -38.30 -8.72 -7.34
N CYS A 111 -37.02 -8.94 -7.52
CA CYS A 111 -36.17 -8.18 -8.46
C CYS A 111 -35.52 -9.11 -9.45
N ALA A 112 -35.11 -8.58 -10.60
CA ALA A 112 -34.29 -9.27 -11.57
C ALA A 112 -32.82 -8.88 -11.40
N LEU A 113 -31.95 -9.86 -11.29
CA LEU A 113 -30.51 -9.71 -11.26
C LEU A 113 -29.95 -10.13 -12.61
N ILE A 114 -29.38 -9.18 -13.35
CA ILE A 114 -28.89 -9.36 -14.72
C ILE A 114 -27.38 -9.35 -14.69
N ARG A 115 -26.75 -10.35 -15.26
CA ARG A 115 -25.29 -10.48 -15.29
C ARG A 115 -24.67 -9.47 -16.25
N ALA A 116 -23.95 -8.49 -15.73
CA ALA A 116 -23.26 -7.47 -16.50
C ALA A 116 -21.82 -7.24 -15.98
N GLU A 117 -21.18 -8.29 -15.51
CA GLU A 117 -19.83 -8.21 -14.95
C GLU A 117 -18.85 -7.59 -15.94
N LEU A 118 -18.08 -6.64 -15.46
CA LEU A 118 -16.95 -6.08 -16.19
C LEU A 118 -15.80 -7.08 -16.20
N HIS A 119 -15.53 -7.66 -17.37
CA HIS A 119 -14.32 -8.44 -17.60
C HIS A 119 -13.29 -7.52 -18.23
N GLU A 120 -12.40 -7.00 -17.43
CA GLU A 120 -11.23 -6.27 -17.95
C GLU A 120 -10.36 -7.24 -18.75
N THR A 121 -10.30 -7.02 -20.05
CA THR A 121 -9.48 -7.80 -20.99
C THR A 121 -8.12 -7.16 -21.24
N ARG A 122 -7.85 -5.97 -20.66
CA ARG A 122 -6.53 -5.36 -20.74
C ARG A 122 -5.56 -6.15 -19.89
N SER A 123 -4.39 -6.38 -20.45
CA SER A 123 -3.27 -7.01 -19.75
C SER A 123 -2.96 -6.24 -18.45
N VAL A 124 -3.37 -6.81 -17.33
CA VAL A 124 -2.93 -6.37 -16.02
C VAL A 124 -1.42 -6.53 -16.02
N THR A 125 -0.69 -5.43 -15.86
CA THR A 125 0.76 -5.41 -15.85
C THR A 125 1.29 -6.09 -14.59
N VAL A 126 2.53 -6.57 -14.70
CA VAL A 126 3.27 -7.06 -13.53
C VAL A 126 3.81 -5.84 -12.76
N PRO A 127 3.80 -5.84 -11.41
CA PRO A 127 4.37 -4.75 -10.64
C PRO A 127 5.84 -4.51 -11.03
N GLU A 128 6.20 -3.26 -11.31
CA GLU A 128 7.56 -2.90 -11.72
C GLU A 128 8.43 -2.57 -10.50
N VAL A 129 7.87 -1.89 -9.51
CA VAL A 129 8.60 -1.44 -8.32
C VAL A 129 8.47 -2.44 -7.17
N GLU A 130 7.29 -3.03 -6.96
CA GLU A 130 7.04 -4.05 -5.94
C GLU A 130 7.11 -5.47 -6.51
N PHE A 131 8.20 -5.80 -7.19
CA PHE A 131 8.41 -7.14 -7.71
C PHE A 131 8.38 -8.19 -6.58
N SER A 132 7.65 -9.29 -6.81
CA SER A 132 7.64 -10.44 -5.92
C SER A 132 7.78 -11.75 -6.69
N VAL A 133 8.54 -12.70 -6.14
CA VAL A 133 8.72 -14.04 -6.73
C VAL A 133 7.47 -14.87 -6.52
N LEU A 134 6.86 -14.79 -5.33
CA LEU A 134 5.68 -15.53 -4.93
C LEU A 134 4.46 -14.62 -4.81
N GLY A 135 3.28 -15.18 -5.05
CA GLY A 135 2.00 -14.50 -4.90
C GLY A 135 1.42 -13.97 -6.22
N PRO A 136 0.30 -13.24 -6.16
CA PRO A 136 -0.34 -12.62 -7.32
C PRO A 136 0.59 -11.62 -8.02
N LYS A 137 0.54 -11.59 -9.34
CA LYS A 137 1.34 -10.68 -10.17
C LYS A 137 0.52 -9.55 -10.80
N GLU A 138 -0.70 -9.35 -10.34
CA GLU A 138 -1.55 -8.24 -10.79
C GLU A 138 -1.07 -6.93 -10.17
N ALA A 139 -0.97 -5.89 -10.98
CA ALA A 139 -0.69 -4.53 -10.55
C ALA A 139 -1.83 -3.58 -10.91
N PHE A 140 -1.90 -2.45 -10.23
CA PHE A 140 -2.76 -1.33 -10.60
C PHE A 140 -2.34 -0.73 -11.93
N VAL A 141 -3.30 -0.08 -12.58
CA VAL A 141 -3.13 0.64 -13.84
C VAL A 141 -3.52 2.11 -13.63
N GLU A 142 -3.37 2.95 -14.66
CA GLU A 142 -3.69 4.37 -14.55
C GLU A 142 -5.19 4.65 -14.38
N SER A 143 -6.06 3.75 -14.82
CA SER A 143 -7.53 3.92 -14.74
C SER A 143 -8.06 3.65 -13.34
N LEU A 144 -8.65 4.68 -12.71
CA LEU A 144 -9.27 4.56 -11.39
C LEU A 144 -10.38 3.50 -11.36
N ASP A 145 -11.24 3.46 -12.37
CA ASP A 145 -12.38 2.53 -12.42
C ASP A 145 -11.90 1.07 -12.50
N THR A 146 -10.81 0.80 -13.25
CA THR A 146 -10.15 -0.52 -13.31
C THR A 146 -9.56 -0.90 -11.95
N ASN A 147 -8.88 0.02 -11.30
CA ASN A 147 -8.27 -0.23 -9.99
C ASN A 147 -9.31 -0.53 -8.91
N LEU A 148 -10.44 0.20 -8.92
CA LEU A 148 -11.57 -0.09 -8.05
C LEU A 148 -12.17 -1.47 -8.32
N ASN A 149 -12.26 -1.89 -9.59
CA ASN A 149 -12.72 -3.22 -9.98
C ASN A 149 -11.81 -4.31 -9.42
N LEU A 150 -10.48 -4.16 -9.54
CA LEU A 150 -9.50 -5.12 -9.00
C LEU A 150 -9.64 -5.30 -7.48
N ILE A 151 -9.84 -4.21 -6.75
CA ILE A 151 -10.03 -4.26 -5.29
C ILE A 151 -11.36 -4.93 -4.94
N ARG A 152 -12.48 -4.57 -5.61
CA ARG A 152 -13.79 -5.14 -5.34
C ARG A 152 -13.87 -6.62 -5.67
N LYS A 153 -13.24 -7.09 -6.74
CA LYS A 153 -13.16 -8.52 -7.08
C LYS A 153 -12.46 -9.33 -5.98
N ARG A 154 -11.43 -8.75 -5.34
CA ARG A 154 -10.70 -9.42 -4.25
C ARG A 154 -11.40 -9.29 -2.89
N LEU A 155 -12.20 -8.25 -2.71
CA LEU A 155 -12.92 -7.96 -1.46
C LEU A 155 -14.40 -7.65 -1.76
N PRO A 156 -15.20 -8.66 -2.12
CA PRO A 156 -16.62 -8.49 -2.48
C PRO A 156 -17.51 -8.39 -1.24
N ILE A 157 -17.28 -7.38 -0.41
CA ILE A 157 -18.05 -7.12 0.81
C ILE A 157 -18.79 -5.78 0.74
N GLU A 158 -20.00 -5.76 1.29
CA GLU A 158 -20.84 -4.55 1.35
C GLU A 158 -20.26 -3.42 2.21
N GLN A 159 -19.35 -3.77 3.14
CA GLN A 159 -18.70 -2.83 4.05
C GLN A 159 -17.55 -2.06 3.40
N LEU A 160 -17.08 -2.48 2.23
CA LEU A 160 -16.08 -1.72 1.46
C LEU A 160 -16.71 -0.45 0.91
N ARG A 161 -16.28 0.69 1.43
CA ARG A 161 -16.74 2.02 1.04
C ARG A 161 -15.74 2.69 0.13
N VAL A 162 -16.25 3.34 -0.88
CA VAL A 162 -15.51 4.20 -1.79
C VAL A 162 -16.10 5.60 -1.68
N LYS A 163 -15.26 6.59 -1.40
CA LYS A 163 -15.63 8.01 -1.46
C LYS A 163 -14.76 8.69 -2.52
N GLU A 164 -15.39 9.20 -3.55
CA GLU A 164 -14.71 9.97 -4.57
C GLU A 164 -14.69 11.46 -4.21
N VAL A 165 -13.52 12.07 -4.38
CA VAL A 165 -13.27 13.50 -4.21
C VAL A 165 -12.54 13.98 -5.45
N THR A 166 -12.84 15.19 -5.92
CA THR A 166 -12.15 15.80 -7.04
C THR A 166 -11.16 16.83 -6.50
N VAL A 167 -9.89 16.70 -6.86
CA VAL A 167 -8.80 17.54 -6.39
C VAL A 167 -8.08 18.18 -7.58
N GLY A 168 -7.52 19.38 -7.38
CA GLY A 168 -6.87 20.16 -8.42
C GLY A 168 -7.82 21.17 -9.08
N LYS A 169 -7.41 22.45 -9.09
CA LYS A 169 -8.23 23.54 -9.64
C LYS A 169 -8.46 23.40 -11.15
N LEU A 170 -7.43 23.03 -11.89
CA LEU A 170 -7.45 22.87 -13.34
C LEU A 170 -7.63 21.41 -13.76
N SER A 171 -6.87 20.48 -13.16
CA SER A 171 -6.90 19.06 -13.54
C SER A 171 -8.20 18.36 -13.16
N LYS A 172 -8.86 18.79 -12.07
CA LYS A 172 -10.07 18.13 -11.54
C LYS A 172 -9.91 16.61 -11.46
N THR A 173 -8.75 16.17 -10.95
CA THR A 173 -8.38 14.75 -10.86
C THR A 173 -9.30 14.03 -9.87
N ARG A 174 -9.90 12.93 -10.30
CA ARG A 174 -10.71 12.06 -9.45
C ARG A 174 -9.80 11.28 -8.50
N ILE A 175 -10.12 11.31 -7.22
CA ILE A 175 -9.42 10.55 -6.19
C ILE A 175 -10.44 9.72 -5.42
N ALA A 176 -10.21 8.42 -5.33
CA ALA A 176 -11.02 7.52 -4.54
C ALA A 176 -10.34 7.21 -3.20
N VAL A 177 -11.10 7.39 -2.13
CA VAL A 177 -10.73 7.02 -0.75
C VAL A 177 -11.49 5.75 -0.38
N LEU A 178 -10.74 4.67 -0.14
CA LEU A 178 -11.28 3.34 0.16
C LEU A 178 -11.04 3.00 1.63
N TYR A 179 -12.05 2.41 2.25
CA TYR A 179 -11.96 1.90 3.63
C TYR A 179 -13.05 0.86 3.90
N VAL A 180 -12.84 0.02 4.91
CA VAL A 180 -13.85 -0.96 5.36
C VAL A 180 -14.60 -0.39 6.56
N ASP A 181 -15.91 -0.12 6.38
CA ASP A 181 -16.79 0.37 7.46
C ASP A 181 -16.80 -0.65 8.62
N HIS A 182 -16.91 -0.20 9.87
CA HIS A 182 -16.83 -0.98 11.09
C HIS A 182 -15.43 -1.54 11.49
N ILE A 183 -14.43 -1.45 10.64
CA ILE A 183 -13.05 -1.82 10.97
C ILE A 183 -12.18 -0.57 11.09
N VAL A 184 -12.31 0.36 10.12
CA VAL A 184 -11.53 1.59 10.05
C VAL A 184 -11.83 2.52 11.24
N ASP A 185 -10.79 3.22 11.70
CA ASP A 185 -10.98 4.39 12.57
C ASP A 185 -11.55 5.56 11.75
N LYS A 186 -12.71 6.08 12.18
CA LYS A 186 -13.38 7.17 11.48
C LYS A 186 -12.57 8.47 11.45
N GLU A 187 -11.74 8.70 12.46
CA GLU A 187 -10.86 9.87 12.51
C GLU A 187 -9.88 9.84 11.35
N ASN A 188 -9.28 8.67 11.05
CA ASN A 188 -8.36 8.54 9.93
C ASN A 188 -9.04 8.86 8.59
N VAL A 189 -10.29 8.40 8.39
CA VAL A 189 -11.06 8.69 7.17
C VAL A 189 -11.38 10.18 7.07
N GLN A 190 -11.80 10.80 8.18
CA GLN A 190 -12.11 12.23 8.20
C GLN A 190 -10.87 13.09 7.93
N THR A 191 -9.73 12.74 8.55
CA THR A 191 -8.44 13.41 8.32
C THR A 191 -8.04 13.33 6.85
N VAL A 192 -8.15 12.15 6.22
CA VAL A 192 -7.84 11.98 4.80
C VAL A 192 -8.77 12.85 3.94
N LEU A 193 -10.08 12.80 4.16
CA LEU A 193 -11.04 13.57 3.37
C LEU A 193 -10.85 15.07 3.53
N GLN A 194 -10.60 15.54 4.77
CA GLN A 194 -10.32 16.94 5.04
C GLN A 194 -9.05 17.39 4.30
N ARG A 195 -7.94 16.67 4.45
CA ARG A 195 -6.68 17.02 3.79
C ARG A 195 -6.81 17.03 2.27
N LEU A 196 -7.54 16.08 1.68
CA LEU A 196 -7.80 16.07 0.24
C LEU A 196 -8.62 17.29 -0.19
N SER A 197 -9.60 17.72 0.62
CA SER A 197 -10.40 18.91 0.33
C SER A 197 -9.62 20.22 0.49
N ASP A 198 -8.59 20.22 1.34
CA ASP A 198 -7.75 21.39 1.62
C ASP A 198 -6.61 21.55 0.60
N ILE A 199 -6.40 20.60 -0.32
CA ILE A 199 -5.38 20.72 -1.37
C ILE A 199 -5.80 21.80 -2.38
N GLU A 200 -5.11 22.92 -2.33
CA GLU A 200 -5.24 24.02 -3.30
C GLU A 200 -4.06 24.00 -4.29
N PHE A 201 -4.11 23.11 -5.27
CA PHE A 201 -3.10 23.02 -6.32
C PHE A 201 -3.75 22.94 -7.70
N ASP A 202 -3.10 23.48 -8.74
CA ASP A 202 -3.70 23.56 -10.06
C ASP A 202 -3.82 22.20 -10.74
N HIS A 203 -2.78 21.38 -10.64
CA HIS A 203 -2.69 20.11 -11.36
C HIS A 203 -2.13 18.99 -10.49
N ILE A 204 -2.89 17.94 -10.34
CA ILE A 204 -2.47 16.68 -9.68
C ILE A 204 -2.13 15.68 -10.78
N ASN A 205 -0.86 15.36 -10.89
CA ASN A 205 -0.36 14.45 -11.94
C ASN A 205 -0.38 12.99 -11.51
N ASP A 206 -0.09 12.72 -10.22
CA ASP A 206 0.07 11.36 -9.69
C ASP A 206 -0.26 11.29 -8.20
N SER A 207 -0.51 10.10 -7.70
CA SER A 207 -0.77 9.80 -6.29
C SER A 207 0.39 10.22 -5.36
N THR A 208 1.63 10.27 -5.88
CA THR A 208 2.80 10.76 -5.12
C THR A 208 2.69 12.25 -4.77
N TYR A 209 2.09 13.08 -5.64
CA TYR A 209 1.80 14.49 -5.34
C TYR A 209 0.83 14.59 -4.17
N VAL A 210 -0.24 13.79 -4.21
CA VAL A 210 -1.22 13.71 -3.13
C VAL A 210 -0.55 13.29 -1.83
N SER A 211 0.31 12.27 -1.86
CA SER A 211 1.06 11.79 -0.70
C SER A 211 1.90 12.88 -0.06
N GLN A 212 2.64 13.67 -0.86
CA GLN A 212 3.45 14.78 -0.37
C GLN A 212 2.61 15.89 0.25
N MET A 213 1.49 16.26 -0.39
CA MET A 213 0.61 17.33 0.09
C MET A 213 -0.18 16.93 1.33
N MET A 214 -0.40 15.64 1.54
CA MET A 214 -1.11 15.11 2.71
C MET A 214 -0.21 14.78 3.89
N ALA A 215 1.11 14.85 3.73
CA ALA A 215 2.07 14.52 4.78
C ALA A 215 1.90 15.41 6.00
N ASP A 216 2.04 14.86 7.20
CA ASP A 216 1.99 15.61 8.47
C ASP A 216 3.18 16.55 8.62
N ASN A 217 4.34 16.14 8.07
CA ASN A 217 5.57 16.92 8.05
C ASN A 217 6.20 16.88 6.65
N HIS A 218 6.01 17.95 5.89
CA HIS A 218 6.56 18.09 4.52
C HIS A 218 8.09 18.18 4.46
N SER A 219 8.75 18.57 5.57
CA SER A 219 10.22 18.69 5.64
C SER A 219 10.90 17.39 6.04
N SER A 220 10.15 16.35 6.40
CA SER A 220 10.72 15.06 6.77
C SER A 220 11.20 14.30 5.54
N PRO A 221 12.42 13.73 5.54
CA PRO A 221 12.85 12.83 4.49
C PRO A 221 12.16 11.46 4.56
N PHE A 222 11.50 11.13 5.68
CA PHE A 222 10.81 9.86 5.87
C PHE A 222 9.43 9.87 5.20
N PRO A 223 9.11 8.84 4.37
CA PRO A 223 7.79 8.74 3.76
C PRO A 223 6.72 8.45 4.85
N GLN A 224 5.61 9.19 4.80
CA GLN A 224 4.54 9.11 5.81
C GLN A 224 3.31 8.36 5.31
N LEU A 225 3.22 8.08 4.01
CA LEU A 225 2.24 7.21 3.40
C LEU A 225 2.97 6.12 2.63
N LEU A 226 2.38 4.93 2.59
CA LEU A 226 2.94 3.78 1.89
C LEU A 226 2.34 3.70 0.49
N GLY A 227 3.16 3.81 -0.55
CA GLY A 227 2.75 3.54 -1.93
C GLY A 227 2.78 2.05 -2.24
N SER A 228 1.80 1.56 -2.99
CA SER A 228 1.76 0.18 -3.46
C SER A 228 1.09 0.08 -4.83
N GLU A 229 1.70 -0.71 -5.72
CA GLU A 229 1.15 -1.07 -7.03
C GLU A 229 0.27 -2.33 -6.96
N ARG A 230 0.20 -2.99 -5.80
CA ARG A 230 -0.38 -4.32 -5.64
C ARG A 230 -1.79 -4.28 -5.05
N PRO A 231 -2.82 -4.73 -5.80
CA PRO A 231 -4.19 -4.82 -5.29
C PRO A 231 -4.34 -5.77 -4.09
N ASP A 232 -3.59 -6.87 -4.05
CA ASP A 232 -3.61 -7.84 -2.95
C ASP A 232 -3.10 -7.24 -1.63
N ARG A 233 -2.04 -6.43 -1.69
CA ARG A 233 -1.52 -5.69 -0.53
C ARG A 233 -2.53 -4.67 -0.02
N VAL A 234 -3.11 -3.89 -0.93
CA VAL A 234 -4.10 -2.88 -0.56
C VAL A 234 -5.32 -3.51 0.11
N VAL A 235 -5.84 -4.61 -0.43
CA VAL A 235 -6.98 -5.33 0.16
C VAL A 235 -6.64 -5.84 1.57
N SER A 236 -5.46 -6.43 1.75
CA SER A 236 -5.01 -6.93 3.06
C SER A 236 -5.00 -5.81 4.11
N ILE A 237 -4.47 -4.65 3.75
CA ILE A 237 -4.35 -3.47 4.62
C ILE A 237 -5.71 -2.83 4.89
N LEU A 238 -6.63 -2.81 3.92
CA LEU A 238 -8.02 -2.35 4.13
C LEU A 238 -8.75 -3.23 5.17
N VAL A 239 -8.55 -4.53 5.12
CA VAL A 239 -9.10 -5.47 6.11
C VAL A 239 -8.47 -5.28 7.49
N GLU A 240 -7.26 -4.73 7.57
CA GLU A 240 -6.62 -4.31 8.81
C GLU A 240 -7.15 -2.99 9.37
N GLY A 241 -7.94 -2.24 8.61
CA GLY A 241 -8.60 -1.01 9.05
C GLY A 241 -7.88 0.28 8.68
N LYS A 242 -6.98 0.23 7.72
CA LYS A 242 -6.35 1.42 7.13
C LYS A 242 -7.18 1.99 5.99
N VAL A 243 -6.76 3.15 5.51
CA VAL A 243 -7.36 3.85 4.38
C VAL A 243 -6.43 3.75 3.18
N ALA A 244 -7.00 3.47 2.02
CA ALA A 244 -6.28 3.53 0.75
C ALA A 244 -6.81 4.68 -0.11
N ILE A 245 -5.91 5.36 -0.81
CA ILE A 245 -6.18 6.53 -1.65
C ILE A 245 -5.64 6.22 -3.04
N ILE A 246 -6.49 6.29 -4.05
CA ILE A 246 -6.13 6.02 -5.44
C ILE A 246 -6.50 7.25 -6.26
N ALA A 247 -5.54 7.80 -6.99
CA ALA A 247 -5.77 8.90 -7.93
C ALA A 247 -5.95 8.35 -9.35
N ASP A 248 -6.84 8.96 -10.10
CA ASP A 248 -6.99 8.69 -11.53
C ASP A 248 -5.71 9.13 -12.26
N GLY A 249 -5.22 8.32 -13.18
CA GLY A 249 -3.94 8.54 -13.86
C GLY A 249 -2.72 7.97 -13.13
N SER A 250 -2.88 7.29 -11.98
CA SER A 250 -1.78 6.74 -11.19
C SER A 250 -1.89 5.22 -11.02
N PRO A 251 -0.82 4.44 -11.32
CA PRO A 251 -0.79 2.99 -11.10
C PRO A 251 -0.43 2.62 -9.65
N GLN A 252 -0.53 3.56 -8.71
CA GLN A 252 -0.21 3.32 -7.30
C GLN A 252 -1.34 3.77 -6.37
N ALA A 253 -1.58 2.97 -5.34
CA ALA A 253 -2.41 3.35 -4.21
C ALA A 253 -1.54 3.85 -3.05
N MET A 254 -1.93 4.96 -2.43
CA MET A 254 -1.33 5.46 -1.19
C MET A 254 -2.12 4.96 0.01
N ILE A 255 -1.43 4.44 1.01
CA ILE A 255 -2.01 3.79 2.16
C ILE A 255 -1.60 4.51 3.43
N GLY A 256 -2.54 4.73 4.32
CA GLY A 256 -2.29 5.34 5.63
C GLY A 256 -3.35 5.00 6.68
N PRO A 257 -3.05 5.25 7.95
CA PRO A 257 -1.75 5.61 8.54
C PRO A 257 -0.72 4.50 8.43
N THR A 258 0.57 4.85 8.37
CA THR A 258 1.67 3.90 8.26
C THR A 258 2.65 4.03 9.41
N THR A 259 3.37 2.95 9.70
CA THR A 259 4.41 2.92 10.72
C THR A 259 5.78 2.64 10.08
N LEU A 260 6.86 3.05 10.75
CA LEU A 260 8.22 2.86 10.26
C LEU A 260 8.51 1.40 9.88
N VAL A 261 8.04 0.45 10.67
CA VAL A 261 8.32 -0.98 10.49
C VAL A 261 7.73 -1.53 9.19
N GLU A 262 6.59 -0.99 8.73
CA GLU A 262 5.92 -1.43 7.51
C GLU A 262 6.73 -1.18 6.24
N PHE A 263 7.61 -0.16 6.26
CA PHE A 263 8.50 0.13 5.15
C PHE A 263 9.62 -0.90 4.97
N PHE A 264 9.88 -1.72 6.00
CA PHE A 264 10.86 -2.81 5.97
C PHE A 264 10.22 -4.19 5.78
N SER A 265 8.88 -4.26 5.79
CA SER A 265 8.12 -5.48 5.54
C SER A 265 7.80 -5.61 4.05
N SER A 266 8.22 -6.72 3.43
CA SER A 266 7.74 -7.10 2.10
C SER A 266 6.41 -7.83 2.22
N PHE A 267 5.48 -7.58 1.29
CA PHE A 267 4.22 -8.32 1.25
C PHE A 267 4.43 -9.81 0.92
N GLU A 268 5.50 -10.14 0.23
CA GLU A 268 5.92 -11.52 -0.05
C GLU A 268 6.16 -12.35 1.21
N ASP A 269 6.49 -11.71 2.34
CA ASP A 269 6.69 -12.40 3.62
C ASP A 269 5.45 -13.20 4.04
N TYR A 270 4.25 -12.81 3.62
CA TYR A 270 3.01 -13.52 3.93
C TYR A 270 2.78 -14.78 3.09
N TYR A 271 3.50 -14.95 1.97
CA TYR A 271 3.44 -16.14 1.12
C TYR A 271 4.50 -17.18 1.47
N LEU A 272 5.51 -16.81 2.27
CA LEU A 272 6.56 -17.68 2.75
C LEU A 272 6.17 -18.36 4.07
N ASN A 273 6.91 -19.42 4.43
CA ASN A 273 6.81 -19.99 5.78
C ASN A 273 7.28 -18.95 6.82
N TRP A 274 6.62 -18.89 7.97
CA TRP A 274 6.89 -17.88 8.99
C TRP A 274 8.32 -17.85 9.53
N TYR A 275 9.02 -19.00 9.60
CA TYR A 275 10.44 -19.06 9.97
C TYR A 275 11.32 -18.34 8.95
N ILE A 276 11.14 -18.66 7.66
CA ILE A 276 11.89 -18.10 6.54
C ILE A 276 11.61 -16.58 6.45
N SER A 277 10.36 -16.22 6.55
CA SER A 277 9.91 -14.82 6.54
C SER A 277 10.52 -14.02 7.69
N SER A 278 10.53 -14.56 8.90
CA SER A 278 11.15 -13.93 10.07
C SER A 278 12.66 -13.74 9.88
N PHE A 279 13.34 -14.74 9.33
CA PHE A 279 14.78 -14.67 9.03
C PHE A 279 15.07 -13.54 8.01
N PHE A 280 14.33 -13.47 6.92
CA PHE A 280 14.52 -12.40 5.94
C PHE A 280 14.19 -11.01 6.48
N ARG A 281 13.18 -10.86 7.36
CA ARG A 281 12.92 -9.60 8.05
C ARG A 281 14.09 -9.16 8.90
N LEU A 282 14.66 -10.08 9.70
CA LEU A 282 15.84 -9.77 10.53
C LEU A 282 17.05 -9.39 9.67
N ILE A 283 17.29 -10.09 8.56
CA ILE A 283 18.34 -9.70 7.60
C ILE A 283 18.11 -8.29 7.07
N ARG A 284 16.88 -7.91 6.69
CA ARG A 284 16.58 -6.56 6.23
C ARG A 284 16.88 -5.50 7.27
N PHE A 285 16.46 -5.70 8.52
CA PHE A 285 16.78 -4.76 9.61
C PHE A 285 18.28 -4.64 9.84
N PHE A 286 18.99 -5.77 9.84
CA PHE A 286 20.45 -5.75 9.92
C PHE A 286 21.07 -5.00 8.74
N SER A 287 20.65 -5.29 7.51
CA SER A 287 21.16 -4.66 6.29
C SER A 287 20.93 -3.16 6.28
N VAL A 288 19.76 -2.69 6.69
CA VAL A 288 19.45 -1.26 6.80
C VAL A 288 20.39 -0.58 7.81
N THR A 289 20.55 -1.16 8.99
CA THR A 289 21.45 -0.64 10.02
C THR A 289 22.91 -0.66 9.54
N PHE A 290 23.32 -1.75 8.93
CA PHE A 290 24.67 -1.88 8.34
C PHE A 290 24.89 -0.85 7.24
N SER A 291 23.96 -0.71 6.30
CA SER A 291 24.03 0.28 5.21
C SER A 291 24.15 1.72 5.72
N LEU A 292 23.47 2.04 6.83
CA LEU A 292 23.52 3.39 7.41
C LEU A 292 24.82 3.66 8.16
N LEU A 293 25.34 2.68 8.91
CA LEU A 293 26.37 2.92 9.90
C LEU A 293 27.78 2.50 9.46
N VAL A 294 27.94 1.53 8.55
CA VAL A 294 29.25 0.94 8.29
C VAL A 294 30.26 1.94 7.75
N THR A 295 29.90 2.80 6.79
CA THR A 295 30.78 3.82 6.24
C THR A 295 31.10 4.92 7.27
N PRO A 296 30.12 5.51 8.00
CA PRO A 296 30.41 6.42 9.12
C PRO A 296 31.29 5.82 10.23
N LEU A 297 31.07 4.55 10.60
CA LEU A 297 31.89 3.86 11.58
C LEU A 297 33.34 3.72 11.11
N TYR A 298 33.55 3.37 9.84
CA TYR A 298 34.89 3.31 9.27
C TYR A 298 35.60 4.66 9.37
N VAL A 299 34.93 5.76 9.00
CA VAL A 299 35.47 7.12 9.11
C VAL A 299 35.79 7.46 10.57
N ALA A 300 34.86 7.21 11.50
CA ALA A 300 35.04 7.52 12.93
C ALA A 300 36.19 6.74 13.58
N VAL A 301 36.31 5.45 13.23
CA VAL A 301 37.36 4.58 13.78
C VAL A 301 38.74 4.99 13.26
N LEU A 302 38.88 5.29 11.98
CA LEU A 302 40.17 5.67 11.40
C LEU A 302 40.59 7.09 11.76
N SER A 303 39.66 8.02 12.02
CA SER A 303 39.98 9.40 12.33
C SER A 303 40.24 9.62 13.82
N TYR A 304 39.51 8.92 14.70
CA TYR A 304 39.52 9.22 16.15
C TYR A 304 39.78 8.01 17.06
N HIS A 305 39.50 6.79 16.62
CA HIS A 305 39.43 5.62 17.51
C HIS A 305 40.19 4.43 16.93
N TYR A 306 41.40 4.65 16.43
CA TYR A 306 42.24 3.60 15.81
C TYR A 306 42.56 2.44 16.78
N GLU A 307 42.46 2.66 18.10
CA GLU A 307 42.68 1.63 19.14
C GLU A 307 41.61 0.52 19.08
N LEU A 308 40.46 0.75 18.48
CA LEU A 308 39.42 -0.25 18.29
C LEU A 308 39.74 -1.24 17.16
N ILE A 309 40.75 -0.94 16.35
CA ILE A 309 41.15 -1.80 15.23
C ILE A 309 41.96 -3.00 15.78
N PRO A 310 41.55 -4.24 15.49
CA PRO A 310 42.33 -5.42 15.84
C PRO A 310 43.75 -5.33 15.28
N ARG A 311 44.76 -5.70 16.06
CA ARG A 311 46.17 -5.58 15.68
C ARG A 311 46.50 -6.27 14.36
N ASP A 312 45.86 -7.42 14.09
CA ASP A 312 46.07 -8.17 12.86
C ASP A 312 45.56 -7.46 11.59
N LEU A 313 44.52 -6.64 11.74
CA LEU A 313 43.97 -5.83 10.64
C LEU A 313 44.68 -4.49 10.44
N MET A 314 45.42 -4.03 11.44
CA MET A 314 46.09 -2.72 11.40
C MET A 314 47.13 -2.67 10.28
N SER A 315 47.92 -3.73 10.10
CA SER A 315 48.90 -3.82 9.01
C SER A 315 48.24 -3.74 7.64
N THR A 316 47.14 -4.41 7.46
CA THR A 316 46.38 -4.42 6.19
C THR A 316 45.80 -3.04 5.90
N LEU A 317 45.22 -2.36 6.91
CA LEU A 317 44.67 -1.02 6.77
C LEU A 317 45.74 0.02 6.44
N ILE A 318 46.92 -0.03 7.12
CA ILE A 318 48.04 0.88 6.86
C ILE A 318 48.54 0.66 5.43
N THR A 319 48.73 -0.59 5.00
CA THR A 319 49.20 -0.90 3.65
C THR A 319 48.20 -0.46 2.58
N SER A 320 46.92 -0.71 2.80
CA SER A 320 45.83 -0.35 1.88
C SER A 320 45.68 1.18 1.70
N ARG A 321 46.08 2.00 2.71
CA ARG A 321 45.98 3.46 2.66
C ARG A 321 47.29 4.17 2.37
N ARG A 322 48.39 3.46 2.23
CA ARG A 322 49.74 4.05 2.08
C ARG A 322 49.83 5.00 0.90
N GLU A 323 49.15 4.73 -0.19
CA GLU A 323 49.18 5.52 -1.42
C GLU A 323 48.01 6.52 -1.54
N VAL A 324 47.10 6.55 -0.54
CA VAL A 324 45.91 7.41 -0.56
C VAL A 324 46.20 8.72 0.16
N PRO A 325 46.26 9.87 -0.54
CA PRO A 325 46.54 11.17 0.09
C PRO A 325 45.30 11.80 0.76
N LEU A 326 44.11 11.24 0.51
CA LEU A 326 42.85 11.80 1.01
C LEU A 326 42.56 11.36 2.44
N PRO A 327 41.96 12.25 3.29
CA PRO A 327 41.42 11.84 4.58
C PRO A 327 40.23 10.89 4.41
N PRO A 328 39.93 10.02 5.41
CA PRO A 328 38.88 8.97 5.32
C PRO A 328 37.52 9.50 4.89
N ILE A 329 37.13 10.69 5.30
CA ILE A 329 35.84 11.30 4.94
C ILE A 329 35.76 11.60 3.44
N LEU A 330 36.82 12.15 2.83
CA LEU A 330 36.81 12.50 1.41
C LEU A 330 36.80 11.24 0.55
N GLU A 331 37.56 10.19 0.92
CA GLU A 331 37.46 8.89 0.27
C GLU A 331 36.04 8.33 0.32
N ALA A 332 35.41 8.35 1.52
CA ALA A 332 34.07 7.85 1.74
C ALA A 332 33.01 8.63 0.93
N VAL A 333 33.05 9.94 0.97
CA VAL A 333 32.12 10.80 0.21
C VAL A 333 32.31 10.61 -1.29
N PHE A 334 33.55 10.51 -1.78
CA PHE A 334 33.84 10.24 -3.19
C PHE A 334 33.21 8.93 -3.67
N LEU A 335 33.42 7.84 -2.93
CA LEU A 335 32.85 6.54 -3.27
C LEU A 335 31.32 6.52 -3.18
N GLU A 336 30.73 7.07 -2.11
CA GLU A 336 29.28 7.15 -1.94
C GLU A 336 28.62 7.94 -3.07
N LEU A 337 29.18 9.10 -3.44
CA LEU A 337 28.70 9.90 -4.56
C LEU A 337 28.87 9.16 -5.90
N THR A 338 29.97 8.44 -6.08
CA THR A 338 30.20 7.64 -7.30
C THR A 338 29.13 6.57 -7.45
N ILE A 339 28.81 5.84 -6.38
CA ILE A 339 27.73 4.83 -6.39
C ILE A 339 26.38 5.46 -6.66
N GLU A 340 26.08 6.61 -6.04
CA GLU A 340 24.81 7.32 -6.28
C GLU A 340 24.69 7.79 -7.74
N LEU A 341 25.79 8.30 -8.33
CA LEU A 341 25.83 8.70 -9.74
C LEU A 341 25.62 7.51 -10.68
N LEU A 342 26.28 6.39 -10.41
CA LEU A 342 26.10 5.16 -11.20
C LEU A 342 24.66 4.65 -11.15
N ARG A 343 24.04 4.72 -9.99
CA ARG A 343 22.66 4.31 -9.80
C ARG A 343 21.66 5.25 -10.49
N GLU A 344 21.83 6.57 -10.33
CA GLU A 344 20.97 7.57 -10.96
C GLU A 344 21.08 7.48 -12.50
N ALA A 345 22.29 7.29 -13.02
CA ALA A 345 22.50 7.04 -14.44
C ALA A 345 21.87 5.72 -14.90
N GLY A 346 22.03 4.65 -14.10
CA GLY A 346 21.45 3.34 -14.39
C GLY A 346 19.93 3.34 -14.44
N ALA A 347 19.28 4.10 -13.58
CA ALA A 347 17.81 4.22 -13.55
C ALA A 347 17.23 4.94 -14.78
N ARG A 348 18.02 5.80 -15.46
CA ARG A 348 17.58 6.57 -16.65
C ARG A 348 17.87 5.88 -17.97
N LEU A 349 18.61 4.80 -17.96
CA LEU A 349 19.01 4.09 -19.17
C LEU A 349 18.10 2.90 -19.46
N PRO A 350 17.91 2.53 -20.74
CA PRO A 350 17.25 1.27 -21.06
C PRO A 350 17.89 0.10 -20.32
N THR A 351 17.11 -0.85 -19.85
CA THR A 351 17.53 -1.94 -18.94
C THR A 351 18.79 -2.67 -19.37
N LYS A 352 18.92 -2.98 -20.67
CA LYS A 352 20.12 -3.66 -21.23
C LYS A 352 21.38 -2.80 -21.14
N VAL A 353 21.27 -1.49 -21.40
CA VAL A 353 22.38 -0.53 -21.35
C VAL A 353 22.72 -0.21 -19.90
N GLY A 354 21.71 -0.02 -19.03
CA GLY A 354 21.91 0.24 -17.61
C GLY A 354 22.66 -0.89 -16.89
N GLN A 355 22.35 -2.14 -17.18
CA GLN A 355 23.10 -3.29 -16.63
C GLN A 355 24.57 -3.28 -17.07
N THR A 356 24.84 -3.05 -18.35
CA THR A 356 26.23 -3.01 -18.86
C THR A 356 27.01 -1.87 -18.22
N ILE A 357 26.45 -0.67 -18.14
CA ILE A 357 27.11 0.49 -17.52
C ILE A 357 27.30 0.27 -16.01
N GLY A 358 26.34 -0.35 -15.33
CA GLY A 358 26.46 -0.69 -13.91
C GLY A 358 27.64 -1.65 -13.64
N ILE A 359 27.79 -2.69 -14.45
CA ILE A 359 28.90 -3.66 -14.31
C ILE A 359 30.23 -3.03 -14.71
N VAL A 360 30.34 -2.47 -15.92
CA VAL A 360 31.57 -1.88 -16.43
C VAL A 360 31.97 -0.67 -15.59
N GLY A 361 31.05 0.24 -15.31
CA GLY A 361 31.32 1.40 -14.47
C GLY A 361 31.74 1.01 -13.06
N GLY A 362 31.08 0.04 -12.43
CA GLY A 362 31.42 -0.46 -11.09
C GLY A 362 32.82 -1.07 -11.03
N ILE A 363 33.17 -1.91 -11.98
CA ILE A 363 34.51 -2.53 -12.05
C ILE A 363 35.56 -1.50 -12.44
N VAL A 364 35.40 -0.80 -13.57
CA VAL A 364 36.42 0.13 -14.10
C VAL A 364 36.65 1.30 -13.15
N ILE A 365 35.57 1.95 -12.65
CA ILE A 365 35.72 3.07 -11.73
C ILE A 365 36.28 2.59 -10.39
N GLY A 366 35.81 1.43 -9.88
CA GLY A 366 36.28 0.86 -8.63
C GLY A 366 37.78 0.53 -8.66
N THR A 367 38.24 -0.23 -9.68
CA THR A 367 39.66 -0.59 -9.82
C THR A 367 40.54 0.63 -10.12
N ALA A 368 40.10 1.50 -11.03
CA ALA A 368 40.87 2.70 -11.38
C ALA A 368 40.97 3.68 -10.19
N SER A 369 39.92 3.79 -9.34
CA SER A 369 39.99 4.64 -8.15
C SER A 369 41.02 4.16 -7.14
N VAL A 370 41.19 2.84 -7.01
CA VAL A 370 42.19 2.25 -6.10
C VAL A 370 43.61 2.39 -6.72
N GLU A 371 43.76 2.06 -8.00
CA GLU A 371 45.03 2.18 -8.72
C GLU A 371 45.54 3.63 -8.79
N ALA A 372 44.63 4.59 -8.89
CA ALA A 372 44.95 6.02 -8.84
C ALA A 372 45.21 6.56 -7.42
N GLY A 373 45.11 5.74 -6.39
CA GLY A 373 45.29 6.17 -5.00
C GLY A 373 44.19 7.11 -4.49
N LEU A 374 42.98 7.10 -5.10
CA LEU A 374 41.89 7.94 -4.67
C LEU A 374 41.13 7.34 -3.47
N THR A 375 41.19 6.02 -3.31
CA THR A 375 40.52 5.30 -2.21
C THR A 375 41.28 4.01 -1.88
N SER A 376 41.04 3.53 -0.66
CA SER A 376 41.59 2.24 -0.21
C SER A 376 40.67 1.07 -0.60
N ASN A 377 41.30 -0.10 -0.84
CA ASN A 377 40.58 -1.35 -1.14
C ASN A 377 39.57 -1.71 -0.03
N VAL A 378 39.93 -1.48 1.22
CA VAL A 378 39.06 -1.80 2.38
C VAL A 378 37.81 -0.94 2.38
N LEU A 379 37.95 0.37 2.17
CA LEU A 379 36.82 1.27 2.11
C LEU A 379 35.92 0.96 0.90
N LEU A 380 36.52 0.66 -0.26
CA LEU A 380 35.74 0.28 -1.45
C LEU A 380 34.82 -0.92 -1.17
N ILE A 381 35.37 -1.96 -0.50
CA ILE A 381 34.56 -3.15 -0.11
C ILE A 381 33.46 -2.76 0.87
N MET A 382 33.75 -1.93 1.87
CA MET A 382 32.75 -1.52 2.88
C MET A 382 31.61 -0.72 2.24
N VAL A 383 31.92 0.23 1.35
CA VAL A 383 30.93 1.04 0.64
C VAL A 383 30.12 0.19 -0.34
N ALA A 384 30.77 -0.74 -1.05
CA ALA A 384 30.05 -1.66 -1.95
C ALA A 384 29.07 -2.57 -1.18
N LEU A 385 29.48 -3.13 -0.03
CA LEU A 385 28.58 -3.90 0.83
C LEU A 385 27.45 -3.05 1.41
N ALA A 386 27.72 -1.79 1.81
CA ALA A 386 26.71 -0.86 2.25
C ALA A 386 25.67 -0.55 1.15
N ALA A 387 26.13 -0.39 -0.08
CA ALA A 387 25.27 -0.19 -1.24
C ALA A 387 24.38 -1.41 -1.50
N LEU A 388 24.94 -2.62 -1.51
CA LEU A 388 24.18 -3.87 -1.64
C LEU A 388 23.16 -4.03 -0.52
N ALA A 389 23.54 -3.73 0.72
CA ALA A 389 22.65 -3.78 1.87
C ALA A 389 21.46 -2.79 1.75
N SER A 390 21.68 -1.63 1.13
CA SER A 390 20.61 -0.64 0.91
C SER A 390 19.49 -1.14 -0.03
N PHE A 391 19.80 -2.05 -0.96
CA PHE A 391 18.82 -2.64 -1.88
C PHE A 391 17.91 -3.69 -1.23
N THR A 392 18.20 -4.12 -0.02
CA THR A 392 17.30 -5.03 0.72
C THR A 392 16.04 -4.36 1.22
N THR A 393 15.98 -3.02 1.22
CA THR A 393 14.79 -2.25 1.60
C THR A 393 13.70 -2.41 0.54
N PRO A 394 12.53 -3.01 0.88
CA PRO A 394 11.51 -3.35 -0.13
C PRO A 394 10.80 -2.14 -0.70
N ILE A 395 10.74 -1.03 0.03
CA ILE A 395 10.06 0.20 -0.40
C ILE A 395 11.08 1.23 -0.87
N TYR A 396 10.98 1.59 -2.14
CA TYR A 396 11.93 2.46 -2.84
C TYR A 396 12.13 3.83 -2.15
N SER A 397 11.05 4.48 -1.73
CA SER A 397 11.10 5.78 -1.06
C SER A 397 11.88 5.73 0.26
N MET A 398 11.69 4.67 1.06
CA MET A 398 12.43 4.47 2.31
C MET A 398 13.91 4.17 2.03
N GLY A 399 14.22 3.39 0.99
CA GLY A 399 15.58 3.14 0.56
C GLY A 399 16.33 4.44 0.23
N ASN A 400 15.69 5.37 -0.48
CA ASN A 400 16.25 6.69 -0.79
C ASN A 400 16.51 7.52 0.48
N THR A 401 15.57 7.49 1.42
CA THR A 401 15.70 8.17 2.72
C THR A 401 16.92 7.68 3.50
N ILE A 402 17.13 6.36 3.62
CA ILE A 402 18.26 5.77 4.34
C ILE A 402 19.59 6.21 3.72
N ARG A 403 19.67 6.23 2.39
CA ARG A 403 20.87 6.67 1.68
C ARG A 403 21.17 8.16 1.90
N LEU A 404 20.14 9.00 1.86
CA LEU A 404 20.30 10.43 2.13
C LEU A 404 20.80 10.68 3.55
N ILE A 405 20.23 9.98 4.53
CA ILE A 405 20.58 10.16 5.96
C ILE A 405 22.03 9.71 6.24
N ARG A 406 22.61 8.83 5.43
CA ARG A 406 24.01 8.42 5.58
C ARG A 406 24.99 9.60 5.52
N PHE A 407 24.76 10.61 4.68
CA PHE A 407 25.63 11.77 4.57
C PHE A 407 25.74 12.61 5.85
N PRO A 408 24.66 12.98 6.54
CA PRO A 408 24.75 13.54 7.89
C PRO A 408 25.56 12.68 8.86
N PHE A 409 25.35 11.35 8.88
CA PHE A 409 26.13 10.46 9.74
C PHE A 409 27.64 10.51 9.42
N LEU A 410 28.01 10.57 8.14
CA LEU A 410 29.42 10.75 7.73
C LEU A 410 30.00 12.06 8.24
N LEU A 411 29.28 13.17 8.11
CA LEU A 411 29.73 14.47 8.58
C LEU A 411 29.93 14.50 10.11
N PHE A 412 28.96 13.97 10.85
CA PHE A 412 29.06 13.88 12.30
C PHE A 412 30.17 12.92 12.76
N ALA A 413 30.42 11.84 12.02
CA ALA A 413 31.51 10.92 12.27
C ALA A 413 32.88 11.58 12.10
N GLU A 414 33.05 12.45 11.10
CA GLU A 414 34.27 13.22 10.91
C GLU A 414 34.49 14.26 12.00
N LEU A 415 33.42 14.96 12.44
CA LEU A 415 33.54 16.03 13.41
C LEU A 415 33.83 15.55 14.84
N TRP A 416 33.21 14.43 15.27
CA TRP A 416 33.25 13.95 16.66
C TRP A 416 33.43 12.44 16.80
N GLY A 417 33.82 11.74 15.74
CA GLY A 417 34.04 10.30 15.78
C GLY A 417 32.78 9.51 16.16
N LEU A 418 32.93 8.53 17.03
CA LEU A 418 31.80 7.72 17.52
C LEU A 418 30.76 8.54 18.28
N LEU A 419 31.19 9.56 19.02
CA LEU A 419 30.27 10.47 19.71
C LEU A 419 29.35 11.18 18.68
N GLY A 420 29.93 11.62 17.57
CA GLY A 420 29.17 12.23 16.48
C GLY A 420 28.11 11.30 15.91
N ILE A 421 28.42 10.01 15.71
CA ILE A 421 27.45 9.01 15.26
C ILE A 421 26.29 8.88 16.27
N VAL A 422 26.60 8.80 17.57
CA VAL A 422 25.59 8.72 18.64
C VAL A 422 24.71 9.96 18.67
N LEU A 423 25.29 11.16 18.53
CA LEU A 423 24.52 12.41 18.47
C LEU A 423 23.60 12.45 17.23
N CYS A 424 24.11 12.11 16.05
CA CYS A 424 23.31 12.05 14.83
C CYS A 424 22.16 11.05 14.97
N PHE A 425 22.43 9.87 15.54
CA PHE A 425 21.40 8.86 15.83
C PHE A 425 20.34 9.40 16.80
N SER A 426 20.75 10.14 17.83
CA SER A 426 19.83 10.74 18.80
C SER A 426 18.93 11.80 18.15
N PHE A 427 19.46 12.63 17.25
CA PHE A 427 18.68 13.58 16.46
C PHE A 427 17.68 12.85 15.54
N MET A 428 18.12 11.82 14.84
CA MET A 428 17.25 10.99 13.99
C MET A 428 16.13 10.34 14.82
N LEU A 429 16.46 9.76 15.96
CA LEU A 429 15.48 9.12 16.84
C LEU A 429 14.46 10.14 17.37
N THR A 430 14.92 11.32 17.79
CA THR A 430 14.04 12.41 18.25
C THR A 430 13.09 12.86 17.14
N HIS A 431 13.57 12.96 15.90
CA HIS A 431 12.76 13.29 14.75
C HIS A 431 11.68 12.21 14.52
N LEU A 432 12.06 10.93 14.53
CA LEU A 432 11.14 9.79 14.35
C LEU A 432 10.09 9.69 15.45
N LEU A 433 10.45 10.02 16.72
CA LEU A 433 9.51 10.04 17.84
C LEU A 433 8.44 11.12 17.71
N ARG A 434 8.76 12.23 17.04
CA ARG A 434 7.82 13.34 16.78
C ARG A 434 7.02 13.17 15.49
N LEU A 435 7.50 12.31 14.61
CA LEU A 435 6.86 12.10 13.32
C LEU A 435 5.56 11.35 13.48
N THR A 436 4.55 11.78 12.72
CA THR A 436 3.23 11.14 12.66
C THR A 436 2.86 10.79 11.22
N SER A 437 1.92 9.87 11.06
CA SER A 437 1.28 9.54 9.80
C SER A 437 -0.24 9.65 9.98
N LEU A 438 -0.87 10.60 9.32
CA LEU A 438 -2.28 10.95 9.50
C LEU A 438 -2.65 11.16 10.99
N GLY A 439 -1.76 11.84 11.75
CA GLY A 439 -1.91 12.09 13.17
C GLY A 439 -1.57 10.92 14.10
N ARG A 440 -1.20 9.75 13.59
CA ARG A 440 -0.81 8.57 14.38
C ARG A 440 0.72 8.51 14.54
N PRO A 441 1.24 8.04 15.70
CA PRO A 441 2.68 7.94 15.93
C PRO A 441 3.36 7.04 14.89
N TYR A 442 4.42 7.53 14.26
CA TYR A 442 5.13 6.83 13.20
C TYR A 442 5.93 5.61 13.68
N LEU A 443 6.40 5.64 14.95
CA LEU A 443 7.17 4.56 15.57
C LEU A 443 6.30 3.46 16.21
N GLU A 444 4.97 3.50 16.10
CA GLU A 444 4.14 2.36 16.53
C GLU A 444 4.61 1.08 15.82
N PRO A 445 4.63 -0.06 16.51
CA PRO A 445 4.27 -0.36 17.90
C PRO A 445 5.43 -0.24 18.90
N MET A 446 6.60 0.28 18.50
CA MET A 446 7.76 0.43 19.39
C MET A 446 7.53 1.57 20.39
N TYR A 447 6.92 2.67 19.94
CA TYR A 447 6.57 3.80 20.80
C TYR A 447 5.20 4.41 20.40
N PRO A 448 4.19 4.38 21.28
CA PRO A 448 4.17 3.69 22.58
C PRO A 448 4.28 2.16 22.43
N LEU A 449 4.95 1.52 23.40
CA LEU A 449 5.24 0.08 23.32
C LEU A 449 3.95 -0.76 23.39
N ARG A 450 3.68 -1.55 22.34
CA ARG A 450 2.52 -2.43 22.22
C ARG A 450 2.95 -3.86 21.87
N LEU A 451 3.19 -4.68 22.88
CA LEU A 451 3.73 -6.03 22.73
C LEU A 451 2.91 -6.95 21.82
N ASN A 452 1.58 -6.75 21.78
CA ASN A 452 0.71 -7.58 20.92
C ASN A 452 0.91 -7.28 19.43
N ASP A 453 1.24 -6.04 19.07
CA ASP A 453 1.41 -5.60 17.68
C ASP A 453 2.84 -5.84 17.19
N LEU A 454 3.80 -6.07 18.11
CA LEU A 454 5.17 -6.48 17.77
C LEU A 454 5.26 -7.85 17.10
N LYS A 455 4.23 -8.71 17.28
CA LYS A 455 4.21 -10.07 16.73
C LYS A 455 4.24 -10.16 15.20
N ASP A 456 3.94 -9.08 14.50
CA ASP A 456 4.01 -9.01 13.04
C ASP A 456 4.89 -7.84 12.54
N SER A 457 5.61 -7.20 13.44
CA SER A 457 6.48 -6.05 13.11
C SER A 457 7.90 -6.50 12.77
N LEU A 458 8.67 -6.93 13.77
CA LEU A 458 10.07 -7.35 13.62
C LEU A 458 10.19 -8.81 13.18
N VAL A 459 9.33 -9.65 13.71
CA VAL A 459 9.29 -11.11 13.47
C VAL A 459 7.87 -11.46 13.06
N ARG A 460 7.72 -12.26 12.03
CA ARG A 460 6.40 -12.75 11.62
C ARG A 460 6.05 -14.00 12.44
N PHE A 461 4.90 -13.97 13.11
CA PHE A 461 4.33 -15.14 13.79
C PHE A 461 3.39 -15.92 12.86
N PRO A 462 3.12 -17.21 13.17
CA PRO A 462 2.15 -18.02 12.42
C PRO A 462 0.76 -17.38 12.42
N PHE A 463 -0.01 -17.56 11.34
CA PHE A 463 -1.36 -17.01 11.22
C PHE A 463 -2.29 -17.39 12.38
N SER A 464 -2.14 -18.59 12.95
CA SER A 464 -2.93 -19.05 14.11
C SER A 464 -2.79 -18.16 15.36
N THR A 465 -1.71 -17.38 15.48
CA THR A 465 -1.46 -16.46 16.60
C THR A 465 -1.88 -15.02 16.30
N LEU A 466 -2.10 -14.69 15.03
CA LEU A 466 -2.50 -13.34 14.57
C LEU A 466 -4.01 -13.15 14.61
N SER A 467 -4.66 -13.54 15.72
CA SER A 467 -6.12 -13.48 15.87
C SER A 467 -6.68 -12.07 16.07
N LYS A 468 -5.83 -11.11 16.41
CA LYS A 468 -6.24 -9.72 16.66
C LYS A 468 -5.69 -8.79 15.58
N ARG A 469 -6.48 -7.79 15.18
CA ARG A 469 -6.02 -6.68 14.35
C ARG A 469 -5.14 -5.74 15.16
N PRO A 470 -4.21 -5.01 14.51
CA PRO A 470 -3.40 -3.98 15.19
C PRO A 470 -4.28 -2.94 15.87
N VAL A 471 -3.80 -2.37 16.98
CA VAL A 471 -4.58 -1.44 17.83
C VAL A 471 -4.80 -0.08 17.18
N PHE A 472 -4.02 0.30 16.16
CA PHE A 472 -4.23 1.53 15.39
C PHE A 472 -5.46 1.48 14.48
N THR A 473 -6.11 0.33 14.37
CA THR A 473 -7.41 0.18 13.72
C THR A 473 -8.53 0.42 14.73
N GLY A 474 -9.65 0.99 14.31
CA GLY A 474 -10.76 1.36 15.20
C GLY A 474 -11.21 0.26 16.17
N ASP A 475 -11.66 0.66 17.33
CA ASP A 475 -11.91 -0.21 18.49
C ASP A 475 -12.99 -1.30 18.32
N LYS A 476 -13.83 -1.21 17.28
CA LYS A 476 -15.08 -1.97 17.26
C LYS A 476 -14.98 -3.41 16.79
N ASN A 477 -13.96 -3.80 16.05
CA ASN A 477 -13.82 -5.17 15.55
C ASN A 477 -12.36 -5.63 15.52
N ARG A 478 -11.78 -5.84 16.70
CA ARG A 478 -10.35 -6.24 16.84
C ARG A 478 -10.08 -7.72 16.56
N SER A 479 -11.12 -8.58 16.61
CA SER A 479 -10.93 -10.01 16.39
C SER A 479 -11.03 -10.35 14.90
N ARG A 480 -10.02 -11.05 14.35
CA ARG A 480 -10.04 -11.60 13.00
C ARG A 480 -10.75 -12.95 12.97
N PHE A 481 -10.44 -13.80 13.96
CA PHE A 481 -10.98 -15.16 14.09
C PHE A 481 -10.87 -15.66 15.54
N ASN A 482 -11.57 -16.75 15.85
CA ASN A 482 -11.46 -17.40 17.15
C ASN A 482 -10.18 -18.25 17.20
N GLN A 483 -9.23 -17.84 18.05
CA GLN A 483 -7.91 -18.49 18.14
C GLN A 483 -8.01 -19.96 18.59
N LYS A 484 -8.96 -20.31 19.46
CA LYS A 484 -9.15 -21.70 19.90
C LYS A 484 -9.55 -22.60 18.74
N GLN A 485 -10.53 -22.16 17.93
CA GLN A 485 -10.97 -22.91 16.75
C GLN A 485 -9.87 -23.04 15.67
N ALA A 486 -9.02 -22.04 15.52
CA ALA A 486 -7.93 -22.08 14.55
C ALA A 486 -6.76 -22.97 14.98
N GLN A 487 -6.62 -23.25 16.28
CA GLN A 487 -5.62 -24.16 16.84
C GLN A 487 -6.10 -25.62 16.94
N GLU A 488 -7.41 -25.83 16.98
CA GLU A 488 -8.01 -27.15 16.88
C GLU A 488 -7.83 -27.66 15.44
N LYS A 489 -6.74 -28.38 15.19
CA LYS A 489 -6.59 -29.16 13.96
C LYS A 489 -7.61 -30.29 14.02
N LYS A 490 -8.69 -30.19 13.26
CA LYS A 490 -9.55 -31.32 12.96
C LYS A 490 -8.89 -32.08 11.82
N ASP A 491 -8.33 -33.23 12.11
CA ASP A 491 -7.94 -34.18 11.06
C ASP A 491 -9.20 -34.64 10.33
N ILE A 492 -9.09 -34.86 9.02
CA ILE A 492 -10.21 -35.28 8.17
C ILE A 492 -10.69 -36.70 8.53
N ASP A 493 -9.89 -37.44 9.29
CA ASP A 493 -10.13 -38.85 9.67
C ASP A 493 -10.66 -39.01 11.11
N GLU A 494 -11.08 -37.93 11.81
CA GLU A 494 -11.79 -38.01 13.10
C GLU A 494 -13.28 -37.63 12.96
#